data_12c6e8cc99790ff833f82c119ce98ecc
#
_entry.id   12c6e8cc99790ff833f82c119ce98ecc
#
_cell.length_a   1.000
_cell.length_b   1.000
_cell.length_c   1.000
_cell.angle_alpha   90.00
_cell.angle_beta   90.00
_cell.angle_gamma   90.00
#
_symmetry.space_group_name_H-M   'P 1'
#
loop_
_entity.id
_entity.type
_entity.pdbx_description
1 polymer ?
#
loop_
_entity_poly.entity_id
_entity_poly.type
_entity_poly.pdbx_seq_one_letter_code
_entity_poly.pdbx_strand_id
1 'polypeptide(L)'
;MKEFYIADDGIQLHAKLDMPEEKEKCPLVIVFHGLTGNMEERHITAVSSAMNEIGFATLRVELYGHGKSGGTFEQHNLMKWINNAMTVTDYAKTLDFVTDLYICGHSQGGLLTMLAAGMRADDFKAAIPMSPAIVIPDGARKG
;
A
#
# COMPACT_ATOMS: atom_id res chain seq x y z
N MET A 1 -10.59 2.01 -13.77
CA MET A 1 -10.34 2.23 -12.33
C MET A 1 -11.53 1.73 -11.53
N LYS A 2 -11.30 0.98 -10.49
CA LYS A 2 -12.32 0.50 -9.56
C LYS A 2 -12.04 1.03 -8.17
N GLU A 3 -13.02 1.67 -7.56
CA GLU A 3 -12.94 2.20 -6.19
C GLU A 3 -13.81 1.35 -5.27
N PHE A 4 -13.27 0.98 -4.10
CA PHE A 4 -13.95 0.06 -3.18
C PHE A 4 -13.32 0.14 -1.79
N TYR A 5 -13.85 -0.68 -0.87
CA TYR A 5 -13.34 -0.76 0.50
C TYR A 5 -12.98 -2.21 0.83
N ILE A 6 -11.91 -2.36 1.61
CA ILE A 6 -11.44 -3.66 2.12
C ILE A 6 -11.66 -3.66 3.62
N ALA A 7 -12.40 -4.64 4.13
CA ALA A 7 -12.68 -4.75 5.57
C ALA A 7 -11.42 -5.20 6.32
N ASP A 8 -11.10 -4.52 7.42
CA ASP A 8 -9.96 -4.86 8.27
C ASP A 8 -10.27 -4.51 9.74
N ASP A 9 -10.44 -5.52 10.57
CA ASP A 9 -10.59 -5.40 12.03
C ASP A 9 -11.51 -4.24 12.47
N GLY A 10 -12.76 -4.30 12.00
CA GLY A 10 -13.80 -3.35 12.38
C GLY A 10 -13.78 -2.01 11.64
N ILE A 11 -12.85 -1.81 10.72
CA ILE A 11 -12.81 -0.62 9.86
C ILE A 11 -12.85 -1.01 8.40
N GLN A 12 -13.01 0.00 7.53
CA GLN A 12 -12.98 -0.15 6.09
C GLN A 12 -11.79 0.62 5.53
N LEU A 13 -10.96 -0.03 4.73
CA LEU A 13 -9.84 0.59 4.04
C LEU A 13 -10.26 1.01 2.64
N HIS A 14 -10.15 2.29 2.35
CA HIS A 14 -10.46 2.84 1.03
C HIS A 14 -9.37 2.45 0.02
N ALA A 15 -9.78 1.91 -1.11
CA ALA A 15 -8.85 1.35 -2.10
C ALA A 15 -9.26 1.70 -3.53
N LYS A 16 -8.26 1.78 -4.41
CA LYS A 16 -8.44 1.95 -5.85
C LYS A 16 -7.58 0.94 -6.62
N LEU A 17 -8.22 0.22 -7.51
CA LEU A 17 -7.55 -0.73 -8.39
C LEU A 17 -7.56 -0.17 -9.81
N ASP A 18 -6.38 0.02 -10.39
CA ASP A 18 -6.20 0.43 -11.77
C ASP A 18 -5.55 -0.71 -12.57
N MET A 19 -6.18 -1.10 -13.67
CA MET A 19 -5.66 -2.13 -14.55
C MET A 19 -4.85 -1.51 -15.68
N PRO A 20 -3.77 -2.17 -16.11
CA PRO A 20 -3.08 -1.76 -17.34
C PRO A 20 -3.98 -2.01 -18.55
N GLU A 21 -3.72 -1.30 -19.65
CA GLU A 21 -4.49 -1.49 -20.87
C GLU A 21 -4.28 -2.90 -21.45
N GLU A 22 -5.38 -3.49 -21.96
CA GLU A 22 -5.38 -4.73 -22.75
C GLU A 22 -4.71 -5.95 -22.09
N LYS A 23 -4.79 -6.07 -20.77
CA LYS A 23 -4.21 -7.21 -20.05
C LYS A 23 -5.30 -8.00 -19.34
N GLU A 24 -5.38 -9.30 -19.62
CA GLU A 24 -6.24 -10.23 -18.88
C GLU A 24 -5.56 -10.71 -17.59
N LYS A 25 -4.24 -10.91 -17.65
CA LYS A 25 -3.41 -11.29 -16.50
C LYS A 25 -2.18 -10.42 -16.46
N CYS A 26 -1.80 -9.99 -15.27
CA CYS A 26 -0.65 -9.11 -15.07
C CYS A 26 -0.15 -9.17 -13.62
N PRO A 27 1.08 -8.72 -13.38
CA PRO A 27 1.52 -8.49 -12.00
C PRO A 27 0.76 -7.32 -11.39
N LEU A 28 0.66 -7.33 -10.05
CA LEU A 28 0.03 -6.26 -9.31
C LEU A 28 1.01 -5.69 -8.29
N VAL A 29 1.04 -4.37 -8.19
CA VAL A 29 1.79 -3.67 -7.14
C VAL A 29 0.83 -3.00 -6.17
N ILE A 30 1.02 -3.30 -4.87
CA ILE A 30 0.33 -2.61 -3.77
C ILE A 30 1.12 -1.34 -3.48
N VAL A 31 0.44 -0.18 -3.36
CA VAL A 31 1.08 1.12 -3.17
C VAL A 31 0.58 1.77 -1.89
N PHE A 32 1.49 2.06 -0.97
CA PHE A 32 1.21 2.70 0.31
C PHE A 32 1.73 4.13 0.38
N HIS A 33 0.89 5.04 0.88
CA HIS A 33 1.26 6.42 1.17
C HIS A 33 2.05 6.52 2.49
N GLY A 34 2.55 7.72 2.81
CA GLY A 34 3.24 7.99 4.05
C GLY A 34 2.33 8.54 5.15
N LEU A 35 2.93 8.83 6.31
CA LEU A 35 2.23 9.45 7.43
C LEU A 35 1.68 10.82 7.00
N THR A 36 0.45 11.14 7.40
CA THR A 36 -0.32 12.32 7.00
C THR A 36 -0.71 12.37 5.53
N GLY A 37 -0.42 11.31 4.77
CA GLY A 37 -0.69 11.25 3.35
C GLY A 37 -2.03 10.60 3.00
N ASN A 38 -2.21 10.39 1.71
CA ASN A 38 -3.35 9.68 1.14
C ASN A 38 -2.97 9.13 -0.24
N MET A 39 -3.83 8.32 -0.83
CA MET A 39 -3.52 7.67 -2.11
C MET A 39 -3.64 8.58 -3.34
N GLU A 40 -4.12 9.80 -3.17
CA GLU A 40 -4.25 10.78 -4.26
C GLU A 40 -3.08 11.75 -4.33
N GLU A 41 -2.11 11.66 -3.44
CA GLU A 41 -0.92 12.50 -3.48
C GLU A 41 -0.18 12.31 -4.80
N ARG A 42 0.40 13.39 -5.30
CA ARG A 42 1.03 13.45 -6.62
C ARG A 42 2.08 12.36 -6.83
N HIS A 43 2.94 12.11 -5.86
CA HIS A 43 3.98 11.09 -5.98
C HIS A 43 3.41 9.67 -5.97
N ILE A 44 2.30 9.44 -5.25
CA ILE A 44 1.63 8.15 -5.21
C ILE A 44 0.91 7.87 -6.54
N THR A 45 0.19 8.83 -7.07
CA THR A 45 -0.49 8.69 -8.37
C THR A 45 0.52 8.57 -9.51
N ALA A 46 1.65 9.28 -9.44
CA ALA A 46 2.70 9.22 -10.46
C ALA A 46 3.32 7.82 -10.53
N VAL A 47 3.66 7.22 -9.39
CA VAL A 47 4.18 5.85 -9.34
C VAL A 47 3.16 4.87 -9.90
N SER A 48 1.90 4.99 -9.50
CA SER A 48 0.83 4.12 -9.97
C SER A 48 0.64 4.21 -11.48
N SER A 49 0.63 5.42 -12.03
CA SER A 49 0.53 5.62 -13.48
C SER A 49 1.72 5.02 -14.23
N ALA A 50 2.93 5.22 -13.73
CA ALA A 50 4.13 4.65 -14.33
C ALA A 50 4.09 3.11 -14.33
N MET A 51 3.63 2.50 -13.25
CA MET A 51 3.49 1.05 -13.16
C MET A 51 2.42 0.52 -14.12
N ASN A 52 1.30 1.23 -14.25
CA ASN A 52 0.27 0.87 -15.25
C ASN A 52 0.84 0.90 -16.67
N GLU A 53 1.64 1.90 -17.00
CA GLU A 53 2.24 2.03 -18.33
C GLU A 53 3.13 0.86 -18.70
N ILE A 54 3.83 0.26 -17.73
CA ILE A 54 4.70 -0.90 -17.97
C ILE A 54 3.98 -2.24 -17.79
N GLY A 55 2.67 -2.23 -17.60
CA GLY A 55 1.86 -3.45 -17.61
C GLY A 55 1.49 -4.01 -16.25
N PHE A 56 1.66 -3.26 -15.17
CA PHE A 56 1.25 -3.67 -13.82
C PHE A 56 -0.14 -3.14 -13.50
N ALA A 57 -0.96 -3.95 -12.84
CA ALA A 57 -2.11 -3.43 -12.10
C ALA A 57 -1.60 -2.75 -10.84
N THR A 58 -2.28 -1.70 -10.38
CA THR A 58 -1.92 -0.99 -9.15
C THR A 58 -3.08 -1.01 -8.17
N LEU A 59 -2.78 -1.34 -6.92
CA LEU A 59 -3.73 -1.31 -5.82
C LEU A 59 -3.25 -0.28 -4.81
N ARG A 60 -3.84 0.91 -4.87
CA ARG A 60 -3.58 1.99 -3.92
C ARG A 60 -4.54 1.86 -2.76
N VAL A 61 -4.05 2.00 -1.54
CA VAL A 61 -4.86 1.87 -0.33
C VAL A 61 -4.56 3.00 0.62
N GLU A 62 -5.60 3.56 1.22
CA GLU A 62 -5.45 4.49 2.34
C GLU A 62 -5.43 3.69 3.63
N LEU A 63 -4.40 3.94 4.44
CA LEU A 63 -4.13 3.18 5.66
C LEU A 63 -4.93 3.73 6.85
N TYR A 64 -4.94 3.01 7.97
CA TYR A 64 -5.66 3.37 9.17
C TYR A 64 -5.51 4.86 9.52
N GLY A 65 -6.62 5.54 9.78
CA GLY A 65 -6.65 6.93 10.22
C GLY A 65 -6.33 7.96 9.14
N HIS A 66 -6.25 7.54 7.86
CA HIS A 66 -5.87 8.41 6.74
C HIS A 66 -6.92 8.37 5.63
N GLY A 67 -7.03 9.47 4.91
CA GLY A 67 -7.95 9.59 3.78
C GLY A 67 -9.38 9.25 4.16
N LYS A 68 -10.02 8.40 3.36
CA LYS A 68 -11.39 7.93 3.58
C LYS A 68 -11.46 6.61 4.34
N SER A 69 -10.32 6.07 4.78
CA SER A 69 -10.29 4.85 5.57
C SER A 69 -10.75 5.09 6.99
N GLY A 70 -11.20 4.03 7.66
CA GLY A 70 -11.62 4.07 9.05
C GLY A 70 -10.46 4.34 10.01
N GLY A 71 -10.82 4.50 11.28
CA GLY A 71 -9.87 4.86 12.32
C GLY A 71 -9.69 6.37 12.45
N THR A 72 -8.86 6.77 13.40
CA THR A 72 -8.52 8.18 13.62
C THR A 72 -7.01 8.36 13.56
N PHE A 73 -6.59 9.53 13.11
CA PHE A 73 -5.16 9.85 13.05
C PHE A 73 -4.52 9.76 14.45
N GLU A 74 -5.22 10.20 15.47
CA GLU A 74 -4.72 10.20 16.85
C GLU A 74 -4.46 8.79 17.40
N GLN A 75 -5.21 7.81 16.92
CA GLN A 75 -5.04 6.41 17.35
C GLN A 75 -4.16 5.60 16.42
N HIS A 76 -3.60 6.24 15.39
CA HIS A 76 -2.68 5.59 14.47
C HIS A 76 -1.43 5.08 15.21
N ASN A 77 -0.99 3.89 14.82
CA ASN A 77 0.33 3.37 15.14
C ASN A 77 0.80 2.43 14.03
N LEU A 78 2.08 2.09 14.06
CA LEU A 78 2.67 1.26 13.01
C LEU A 78 2.08 -0.15 12.97
N MET A 79 1.72 -0.72 14.13
CA MET A 79 1.11 -2.05 14.19
C MET A 79 -0.22 -2.11 13.45
N LYS A 80 -1.04 -1.06 13.54
CA LYS A 80 -2.30 -0.97 12.79
C LYS A 80 -2.05 -0.95 11.29
N TRP A 81 -1.02 -0.24 10.85
CA TRP A 81 -0.62 -0.24 9.45
C TRP A 81 -0.09 -1.59 8.99
N ILE A 82 0.69 -2.29 9.83
CA ILE A 82 1.14 -3.64 9.53
C ILE A 82 -0.05 -4.57 9.34
N ASN A 83 -1.05 -4.51 10.23
CA ASN A 83 -2.27 -5.30 10.09
C ASN A 83 -3.02 -4.96 8.79
N ASN A 84 -3.13 -3.68 8.45
CA ASN A 84 -3.72 -3.26 7.18
C ASN A 84 -2.96 -3.89 6.00
N ALA A 85 -1.63 -3.85 6.01
CA ALA A 85 -0.81 -4.42 4.95
C ALA A 85 -1.04 -5.93 4.80
N MET A 86 -1.18 -6.66 5.90
CA MET A 86 -1.47 -8.09 5.88
C MET A 86 -2.84 -8.36 5.23
N THR A 87 -3.86 -7.62 5.63
CA THR A 87 -5.22 -7.73 5.08
C THR A 87 -5.24 -7.41 3.58
N VAL A 88 -4.57 -6.34 3.17
CA VAL A 88 -4.49 -5.95 1.76
C VAL A 88 -3.73 -6.99 0.94
N THR A 89 -2.68 -7.56 1.48
CA THR A 89 -1.93 -8.65 0.82
C THR A 89 -2.83 -9.86 0.61
N ASP A 90 -3.56 -10.28 1.64
CA ASP A 90 -4.50 -11.40 1.55
C ASP A 90 -5.59 -11.12 0.50
N TYR A 91 -6.12 -9.91 0.47
CA TYR A 91 -7.09 -9.50 -0.54
C TYR A 91 -6.50 -9.61 -1.95
N ALA A 92 -5.31 -9.08 -2.17
CA ALA A 92 -4.65 -9.11 -3.47
C ALA A 92 -4.43 -10.56 -3.96
N LYS A 93 -4.17 -11.49 -3.06
CA LYS A 93 -4.00 -12.91 -3.38
C LYS A 93 -5.30 -13.58 -3.84
N THR A 94 -6.46 -12.98 -3.57
CA THR A 94 -7.75 -13.52 -4.05
C THR A 94 -8.07 -13.11 -5.49
N LEU A 95 -7.32 -12.20 -6.08
CA LEU A 95 -7.61 -11.67 -7.41
C LEU A 95 -7.09 -12.61 -8.50
N ASP A 96 -8.00 -13.16 -9.28
CA ASP A 96 -7.70 -14.22 -10.27
C ASP A 96 -6.75 -13.78 -11.38
N PHE A 97 -6.72 -12.48 -11.71
CA PHE A 97 -5.88 -11.96 -12.79
C PHE A 97 -4.42 -11.75 -12.38
N VAL A 98 -4.11 -11.76 -11.09
CA VAL A 98 -2.77 -11.43 -10.59
C VAL A 98 -1.81 -12.60 -10.81
N THR A 99 -0.72 -12.34 -11.53
CA THR A 99 0.34 -13.33 -11.75
C THR A 99 1.36 -13.33 -10.63
N ASP A 100 1.76 -12.15 -10.17
CA ASP A 100 2.77 -11.94 -9.13
C ASP A 100 2.44 -10.69 -8.33
N LEU A 101 2.83 -10.66 -7.06
CA LEU A 101 2.64 -9.49 -6.20
C LEU A 101 3.95 -8.73 -5.99
N TYR A 102 3.83 -7.41 -6.03
CA TYR A 102 4.87 -6.44 -5.70
C TYR A 102 4.30 -5.47 -4.68
N ILE A 103 5.16 -4.84 -3.91
CA ILE A 103 4.74 -3.88 -2.88
C ILE A 103 5.67 -2.67 -2.92
N CYS A 104 5.09 -1.49 -2.78
CA CYS A 104 5.80 -0.24 -2.84
C CYS A 104 5.18 0.74 -1.84
N GLY A 105 5.96 1.68 -1.36
CA GLY A 105 5.45 2.69 -0.44
C GLY A 105 6.44 3.81 -0.22
N HIS A 106 5.93 4.97 0.19
CA HIS A 106 6.69 6.19 0.40
C HIS A 106 6.78 6.54 1.88
N SER A 107 7.96 6.95 2.35
CA SER A 107 8.22 7.41 3.71
C SER A 107 7.83 6.34 4.76
N GLN A 108 6.88 6.59 5.63
CA GLN A 108 6.40 5.56 6.59
C GLN A 108 5.75 4.39 5.84
N GLY A 109 5.12 4.64 4.69
CA GLY A 109 4.65 3.57 3.79
C GLY A 109 5.80 2.77 3.21
N GLY A 110 6.97 3.37 3.02
CA GLY A 110 8.19 2.67 2.63
C GLY A 110 8.73 1.75 3.72
N LEU A 111 8.72 2.21 4.97
CA LEU A 111 9.03 1.36 6.12
C LEU A 111 8.05 0.19 6.20
N LEU A 112 6.75 0.47 6.06
CA LEU A 112 5.71 -0.56 6.03
C LEU A 112 5.97 -1.59 4.93
N THR A 113 6.37 -1.13 3.75
CA THR A 113 6.72 -1.99 2.62
C THR A 113 7.85 -2.95 2.97
N MET A 114 8.89 -2.47 3.63
CA MET A 114 10.01 -3.31 4.06
C MET A 114 9.57 -4.35 5.09
N LEU A 115 8.77 -3.94 6.08
CA LEU A 115 8.27 -4.84 7.12
C LEU A 115 7.32 -5.90 6.54
N ALA A 116 6.38 -5.50 5.72
CA ALA A 116 5.43 -6.41 5.09
C ALA A 116 6.13 -7.42 4.19
N ALA A 117 7.08 -6.98 3.38
CA ALA A 117 7.86 -7.86 2.51
C ALA A 117 8.69 -8.86 3.32
N GLY A 118 9.25 -8.43 4.45
CA GLY A 118 9.96 -9.34 5.35
C GLY A 118 9.06 -10.37 6.02
N MET A 119 7.89 -9.97 6.46
CA MET A 119 6.90 -10.85 7.12
C MET A 119 6.21 -11.81 6.15
N ARG A 120 6.08 -11.43 4.88
CA ARG A 120 5.39 -12.17 3.83
C ARG A 120 6.31 -12.39 2.63
N ALA A 121 7.56 -12.79 2.88
CA ALA A 121 8.60 -12.89 1.85
C ALA A 121 8.21 -13.80 0.68
N ASP A 122 7.45 -14.85 0.95
CA ASP A 122 7.01 -15.79 -0.09
C ASP A 122 5.88 -15.24 -0.97
N ASP A 123 5.20 -14.17 -0.54
CA ASP A 123 4.08 -13.60 -1.26
C ASP A 123 4.51 -12.54 -2.29
N PHE A 124 5.68 -11.93 -2.11
CA PHE A 124 6.12 -10.82 -2.95
C PHE A 124 7.35 -11.17 -3.80
N LYS A 125 7.32 -10.78 -5.08
CA LYS A 125 8.48 -10.88 -5.97
C LYS A 125 9.53 -9.83 -5.66
N ALA A 126 9.10 -8.62 -5.32
CA ALA A 126 10.00 -7.52 -4.95
C ALA A 126 9.26 -6.47 -4.11
N ALA A 127 10.04 -5.71 -3.36
CA ALA A 127 9.59 -4.58 -2.58
C ALA A 127 10.34 -3.33 -3.03
N ILE A 128 9.62 -2.22 -3.17
CA ILE A 128 10.16 -0.96 -3.66
C ILE A 128 9.90 0.13 -2.59
N PRO A 129 10.75 0.21 -1.56
CA PRO A 129 10.63 1.29 -0.58
C PRO A 129 11.16 2.59 -1.18
N MET A 130 10.34 3.64 -1.16
CA MET A 130 10.70 4.97 -1.67
C MET A 130 10.95 5.89 -0.48
N SER A 131 12.21 6.31 -0.29
CA SER A 131 12.61 7.15 0.84
C SER A 131 12.03 6.64 2.17
N PRO A 132 12.31 5.38 2.56
CA PRO A 132 11.68 4.80 3.73
C PRO A 132 12.07 5.50 5.03
N ALA A 133 11.10 5.69 5.92
CA ALA A 133 11.28 6.40 7.18
C ALA A 133 11.87 5.48 8.25
N ILE A 134 13.11 5.06 8.09
CA ILE A 134 13.78 4.10 8.98
C ILE A 134 14.37 4.72 10.25
N VAL A 135 14.42 6.06 10.35
CA VAL A 135 15.00 6.78 11.48
C VAL A 135 13.95 7.55 12.31
N ILE A 136 12.69 7.17 12.20
CA ILE A 136 11.59 7.81 12.92
C ILE A 136 11.85 7.95 14.43
N PRO A 137 12.31 6.90 15.14
CA PRO A 137 12.55 7.02 16.58
C PRO A 137 13.54 8.12 16.95
N ASP A 138 14.61 8.27 16.18
CA ASP A 138 15.61 9.32 16.40
C ASP A 138 15.06 10.71 16.10
N GLY A 139 14.33 10.84 15.01
CA GLY A 139 13.65 12.08 14.66
C GLY A 139 12.66 12.53 15.73
N ALA A 140 11.87 11.60 16.25
CA ALA A 140 10.89 11.88 17.31
C ALA A 140 11.55 12.32 18.62
N ARG A 141 12.73 11.78 18.96
CA ARG A 141 13.47 12.18 20.17
C ARG A 141 14.07 13.58 20.05
N LYS A 142 14.45 13.99 18.86
CA LYS A 142 15.08 15.30 18.60
C LYS A 142 14.06 16.41 18.44
N GLY A 143 12.84 16.05 18.09
CA GLY A 143 11.78 17.00 17.81
C GLY A 143 10.84 17.24 18.93
#